data_0d6d387326ffacf56fae3e2d8bc9b3bb
#
_entry.id   0d6d387326ffacf56fae3e2d8bc9b3bb
#
_cell.length_a   1.000
_cell.length_b   1.000
_cell.length_c   1.000
_cell.angle_alpha   90.00
_cell.angle_beta   90.00
_cell.angle_gamma   90.00
#
_symmetry.space_group_name_H-M   'P 1'
#
loop_
_entity.id
_entity.type
_entity.pdbx_description
1 polymer ?
#
loop_
_entity_poly.entity_id
_entity_poly.type
_entity_poly.pdbx_seq_one_letter_code
_entity_poly.pdbx_strand_id
1 'polypeptide(L)'
;MKGLHLSVLTHDHILDALATGRIAVDPFMDDQVGPASIDLHLGSTFWLFQNRHEVHDVSEASNFEDLTTKVDNTEHILLQTGETILGITRERVRLDPSLCGRLEGRSRFARLGLAVHVTAGFMQPGIDNRQVLEMTNLGPTPLMLRPGVRVCQFIIEECVGSATYSGRFASQ
;
A
#
# COMPACT_ATOMS: atom_id res chain seq x y z
N MET A 1 -18.10 -17.94 -25.96
CA MET A 1 -17.12 -17.92 -24.84
C MET A 1 -16.60 -16.52 -24.77
N LYS A 2 -16.93 -15.73 -23.71
CA LYS A 2 -16.26 -14.46 -23.44
C LYS A 2 -14.83 -14.82 -23.07
N GLY A 3 -13.85 -14.33 -23.84
CA GLY A 3 -12.45 -14.57 -23.53
C GLY A 3 -12.14 -14.12 -22.11
N LEU A 4 -11.40 -14.92 -21.36
CA LEU A 4 -10.82 -14.53 -20.08
C LEU A 4 -9.82 -13.38 -20.38
N HIS A 5 -10.22 -12.17 -20.13
CA HIS A 5 -9.33 -11.04 -20.13
C HIS A 5 -8.80 -10.88 -18.69
N LEU A 6 -7.61 -11.39 -18.42
CA LEU A 6 -6.81 -10.92 -17.31
C LEU A 6 -6.41 -9.49 -17.67
N SER A 7 -7.10 -8.51 -17.11
CA SER A 7 -6.92 -7.14 -17.58
C SER A 7 -6.69 -6.19 -16.41
N VAL A 8 -5.54 -5.52 -16.47
CA VAL A 8 -5.28 -4.31 -15.68
C VAL A 8 -6.26 -3.23 -16.15
N LEU A 9 -6.92 -2.56 -15.23
CA LEU A 9 -7.78 -1.42 -15.53
C LEU A 9 -6.92 -0.25 -16.00
N THR A 10 -7.23 0.30 -17.15
CA THR A 10 -6.64 1.54 -17.64
C THR A 10 -7.42 2.75 -17.14
N HIS A 11 -6.89 3.96 -17.38
CA HIS A 11 -7.41 5.24 -16.90
C HIS A 11 -8.95 5.34 -16.95
N ASP A 12 -9.56 5.15 -18.12
CA ASP A 12 -10.99 5.35 -18.29
C ASP A 12 -11.82 4.29 -17.53
N HIS A 13 -11.33 3.04 -17.48
CA HIS A 13 -11.96 1.97 -16.71
C HIS A 13 -11.82 2.16 -15.19
N ILE A 14 -10.71 2.80 -14.74
CA ILE A 14 -10.56 3.22 -13.34
C ILE A 14 -11.58 4.29 -13.00
N LEU A 15 -11.74 5.32 -13.84
CA LEU A 15 -12.73 6.37 -13.64
C LEU A 15 -14.17 5.81 -13.64
N ASP A 16 -14.50 4.90 -14.56
CA ASP A 16 -15.79 4.22 -14.58
C ASP A 16 -16.04 3.39 -13.30
N ALA A 17 -15.01 2.68 -12.83
CA ALA A 17 -15.10 1.89 -11.60
C ALA A 17 -15.26 2.76 -10.34
N LEU A 18 -14.62 3.94 -10.29
CA LEU A 18 -14.84 4.95 -9.27
C LEU A 18 -16.25 5.53 -9.33
N ALA A 19 -16.73 5.92 -10.52
CA ALA A 19 -18.05 6.50 -10.73
C ALA A 19 -19.18 5.51 -10.39
N THR A 20 -18.98 4.22 -10.65
CA THR A 20 -19.97 3.14 -10.33
C THR A 20 -19.82 2.59 -8.91
N GLY A 21 -18.84 3.05 -8.14
CA GLY A 21 -18.59 2.61 -6.77
C GLY A 21 -17.98 1.20 -6.67
N ARG A 22 -17.48 0.63 -7.77
CA ARG A 22 -16.69 -0.62 -7.73
C ARG A 22 -15.32 -0.42 -7.06
N ILE A 23 -14.80 0.80 -7.13
CA ILE A 23 -13.63 1.27 -6.41
C ILE A 23 -14.06 2.48 -5.59
N ALA A 24 -13.60 2.59 -4.35
CA ALA A 24 -13.62 3.84 -3.60
C ALA A 24 -12.24 4.12 -3.04
N VAL A 25 -11.83 5.38 -3.10
CA VAL A 25 -10.59 5.92 -2.54
C VAL A 25 -10.95 7.16 -1.74
N ASP A 26 -10.63 7.20 -0.47
CA ASP A 26 -11.00 8.30 0.42
C ASP A 26 -9.80 8.72 1.30
N PRO A 27 -9.37 9.98 1.22
CA PRO A 27 -9.80 11.05 0.29
C PRO A 27 -9.30 10.80 -1.14
N PHE A 28 -10.09 11.20 -2.13
CA PHE A 28 -9.75 11.08 -3.55
C PHE A 28 -9.50 12.45 -4.20
N MET A 29 -8.55 12.50 -5.11
CA MET A 29 -8.25 13.64 -5.97
C MET A 29 -8.07 13.16 -7.42
N ASP A 30 -8.65 13.88 -8.38
CA ASP A 30 -8.67 13.47 -9.79
C ASP A 30 -7.26 13.23 -10.38
N ASP A 31 -6.27 13.98 -9.90
CA ASP A 31 -4.88 13.89 -10.37
C ASP A 31 -4.11 12.67 -9.85
N GLN A 32 -4.76 11.80 -9.04
CA GLN A 32 -4.19 10.52 -8.60
C GLN A 32 -4.29 9.43 -9.67
N VAL A 33 -5.23 9.56 -10.62
CA VAL A 33 -5.44 8.52 -11.64
C VAL A 33 -4.41 8.65 -12.75
N GLY A 34 -3.55 7.66 -12.84
CA GLY A 34 -2.56 7.50 -13.89
C GLY A 34 -3.08 6.66 -15.08
N PRO A 35 -2.21 6.31 -16.04
CA PRO A 35 -2.62 5.52 -17.21
C PRO A 35 -3.22 4.15 -16.89
N ALA A 36 -2.78 3.49 -15.80
CA ALA A 36 -3.25 2.17 -15.37
C ALA A 36 -3.06 1.94 -13.87
N SER A 37 -3.12 2.99 -13.07
CA SER A 37 -2.96 2.91 -11.62
C SER A 37 -3.56 4.14 -10.94
N ILE A 38 -3.77 4.04 -9.63
CA ILE A 38 -4.09 5.17 -8.74
C ILE A 38 -2.88 5.40 -7.83
N ASP A 39 -2.34 6.61 -7.81
CA ASP A 39 -1.29 7.00 -6.88
C ASP A 39 -1.86 7.17 -5.46
N LEU A 40 -1.20 6.59 -4.45
CA LEU A 40 -1.59 6.73 -3.05
C LEU A 40 -0.53 7.52 -2.28
N HIS A 41 -1.01 8.33 -1.33
CA HIS A 41 -0.17 9.20 -0.52
C HIS A 41 0.22 8.53 0.80
N LEU A 42 1.43 8.81 1.23
CA LEU A 42 1.91 8.46 2.56
C LEU A 42 1.12 9.23 3.62
N GLY A 43 0.59 8.52 4.60
CA GLY A 43 -0.04 9.08 5.78
C GLY A 43 0.98 9.57 6.82
N SER A 44 0.50 10.00 7.98
CA SER A 44 1.32 10.56 9.06
C SER A 44 1.58 9.59 10.22
N THR A 45 1.17 8.35 10.09
CA THR A 45 1.37 7.28 11.08
C THR A 45 2.44 6.32 10.60
N PHE A 46 3.36 5.99 11.47
CA PHE A 46 4.48 5.09 11.21
C PHE A 46 4.67 4.11 12.36
N TRP A 47 5.30 2.97 12.08
CA TRP A 47 5.79 2.03 13.08
C TRP A 47 7.28 1.81 12.83
N LEU A 48 8.08 2.13 13.85
CA LEU A 48 9.52 2.02 13.82
C LEU A 48 9.94 0.72 14.50
N PHE A 49 10.70 -0.12 13.81
CA PHE A 49 11.20 -1.36 14.40
C PHE A 49 12.13 -1.06 15.57
N GLN A 50 11.90 -1.75 16.67
CA GLN A 50 12.77 -1.65 17.85
C GLN A 50 14.00 -2.52 17.65
N ASN A 51 15.18 -1.96 17.97
CA ASN A 51 16.40 -2.76 18.01
C ASN A 51 16.36 -3.63 19.28
N ARG A 52 16.15 -4.93 19.13
CA ARG A 52 16.11 -5.90 20.22
C ARG A 52 17.23 -6.90 20.05
N HIS A 53 17.80 -7.36 21.18
CA HIS A 53 18.82 -8.41 21.19
C HIS A 53 18.20 -9.81 21.29
N GLU A 54 16.91 -9.90 21.58
CA GLU A 54 16.19 -11.16 21.72
C GLU A 54 15.71 -11.66 20.35
N VAL A 55 15.80 -12.97 20.14
CA VAL A 55 15.28 -13.62 18.93
C VAL A 55 13.75 -13.69 19.03
N HIS A 56 13.05 -13.18 18.02
CA HIS A 56 11.61 -13.34 17.89
C HIS A 56 11.30 -14.56 17.03
N ASP A 57 10.56 -15.50 17.58
CA ASP A 57 10.09 -16.69 16.83
C ASP A 57 8.89 -16.30 15.98
N VAL A 58 9.04 -16.42 14.65
CA VAL A 58 7.96 -16.05 13.70
C VAL A 58 6.94 -17.17 13.63
N SER A 59 5.71 -16.87 14.02
CA SER A 59 4.59 -17.79 14.02
C SER A 59 3.29 -17.11 13.57
N GLU A 60 2.21 -17.88 13.37
CA GLU A 60 0.88 -17.34 13.06
C GLU A 60 0.33 -16.38 14.16
N ALA A 61 0.83 -16.49 15.39
CA ALA A 61 0.48 -15.62 16.48
C ALA A 61 1.29 -14.31 16.52
N SER A 62 2.37 -14.21 15.73
CA SER A 62 3.25 -13.03 15.74
C SER A 62 2.49 -11.75 15.36
N ASN A 63 2.76 -10.68 16.09
CA ASN A 63 2.19 -9.37 15.84
C ASN A 63 3.33 -8.36 15.63
N PHE A 64 3.31 -7.60 14.53
CA PHE A 64 4.32 -6.58 14.25
C PHE A 64 4.34 -5.48 15.32
N GLU A 65 3.22 -5.20 15.98
CA GLU A 65 3.11 -4.20 17.05
C GLU A 65 4.00 -4.54 18.25
N ASP A 66 4.28 -5.83 18.48
CA ASP A 66 5.20 -6.27 19.55
C ASP A 66 6.65 -5.89 19.27
N LEU A 67 6.99 -5.67 18.01
CA LEU A 67 8.36 -5.40 17.52
C LEU A 67 8.57 -3.93 17.13
N THR A 68 7.52 -3.12 17.18
CA THR A 68 7.55 -1.75 16.68
C THR A 68 7.09 -0.75 17.73
N THR A 69 7.45 0.51 17.52
CA THR A 69 6.87 1.65 18.24
C THR A 69 6.07 2.49 17.25
N LYS A 70 4.79 2.69 17.54
CA LYS A 70 3.91 3.54 16.74
C LYS A 70 4.21 5.02 17.01
N VAL A 71 4.27 5.81 15.91
CA VAL A 71 4.44 7.26 15.92
C VAL A 71 3.34 7.88 15.06
N ASP A 72 2.51 8.71 15.64
CA ASP A 72 1.39 9.38 14.98
C ASP A 72 1.65 10.87 14.73
N ASN A 73 0.97 11.44 13.75
CA ASN A 73 0.99 12.87 13.43
C ASN A 73 2.39 13.44 13.18
N THR A 74 3.23 12.66 12.55
CA THR A 74 4.61 13.00 12.25
C THR A 74 4.69 13.86 11.00
N GLU A 75 5.40 14.99 11.06
CA GLU A 75 5.64 15.86 9.90
C GLU A 75 6.64 15.25 8.90
N HIS A 76 7.56 14.44 9.40
CA HIS A 76 8.55 13.71 8.59
C HIS A 76 9.14 12.57 9.40
N ILE A 77 9.67 11.57 8.70
CA ILE A 77 10.46 10.48 9.28
C ILE A 77 11.78 10.35 8.54
N LEU A 78 12.88 10.17 9.26
CA LEU A 78 14.17 9.90 8.67
C LEU A 78 14.38 8.39 8.58
N LEU A 79 14.62 7.90 7.36
CA LEU A 79 14.87 6.49 7.07
C LEU A 79 16.36 6.31 6.75
N GLN A 80 17.11 5.72 7.68
CA GLN A 80 18.54 5.49 7.52
C GLN A 80 18.82 4.41 6.47
N THR A 81 20.04 4.37 5.97
CA THR A 81 20.50 3.30 5.07
C THR A 81 20.34 1.93 5.70
N GLY A 82 19.68 1.01 5.02
CA GLY A 82 19.39 -0.34 5.48
C GLY A 82 18.25 -0.45 6.50
N GLU A 83 17.64 0.66 6.89
CA GLU A 83 16.52 0.68 7.83
C GLU A 83 15.22 0.35 7.12
N THR A 84 14.34 -0.36 7.83
CA THR A 84 12.96 -0.64 7.44
C THR A 84 12.00 -0.03 8.47
N ILE A 85 10.95 0.59 7.98
CA ILE A 85 9.83 1.09 8.79
C ILE A 85 8.50 0.68 8.15
N LEU A 86 7.42 0.73 8.92
CA LEU A 86 6.08 0.65 8.37
C LEU A 86 5.48 2.05 8.33
N GLY A 87 4.78 2.35 7.25
CA GLY A 87 3.94 3.54 7.11
C GLY A 87 2.53 3.11 6.71
N ILE A 88 1.58 4.03 6.72
CA ILE A 88 0.21 3.75 6.27
C ILE A 88 -0.18 4.72 5.17
N THR A 89 -1.05 4.31 4.26
CA THR A 89 -1.60 5.22 3.25
C THR A 89 -2.54 6.24 3.90
N ARG A 90 -2.57 7.45 3.34
CA ARG A 90 -3.56 8.46 3.71
C ARG A 90 -4.96 8.01 3.30
N GLU A 91 -5.05 7.40 2.14
CA GLU A 91 -6.29 6.93 1.55
C GLU A 91 -6.73 5.59 2.16
N ARG A 92 -8.04 5.49 2.42
CA ARG A 92 -8.75 4.24 2.54
C ARG A 92 -9.15 3.77 1.14
N VAL A 93 -8.88 2.52 0.83
CA VAL A 93 -9.22 1.91 -0.46
C VAL A 93 -10.25 0.81 -0.25
N ARG A 94 -11.35 0.86 -1.01
CA ARG A 94 -12.34 -0.20 -1.07
C ARG A 94 -12.43 -0.74 -2.50
N LEU A 95 -12.42 -2.07 -2.61
CA LEU A 95 -12.61 -2.78 -3.87
C LEU A 95 -13.89 -3.59 -3.85
N ASP A 96 -14.58 -3.63 -4.98
CA ASP A 96 -15.62 -4.61 -5.25
C ASP A 96 -15.04 -6.04 -5.15
N PRO A 97 -15.84 -7.06 -4.70
CA PRO A 97 -15.41 -8.45 -4.65
C PRO A 97 -14.92 -9.06 -5.97
N SER A 98 -15.19 -8.42 -7.10
CA SER A 98 -14.71 -8.82 -8.44
C SER A 98 -13.39 -8.15 -8.84
N LEU A 99 -12.82 -7.30 -7.99
CA LEU A 99 -11.57 -6.59 -8.24
C LEU A 99 -10.51 -6.96 -7.21
N CYS A 100 -9.28 -7.13 -7.67
CA CYS A 100 -8.08 -7.22 -6.84
C CYS A 100 -7.05 -6.22 -7.33
N GLY A 101 -5.86 -6.19 -6.72
CA GLY A 101 -4.82 -5.32 -7.22
C GLY A 101 -3.47 -5.57 -6.60
N ARG A 102 -2.52 -4.71 -6.93
CA ARG A 102 -1.17 -4.71 -6.38
C ARG A 102 -0.72 -3.31 -6.05
N LEU A 103 -0.01 -3.21 -4.93
CA LEU A 103 0.75 -2.02 -4.60
C LEU A 103 2.17 -2.15 -5.14
N GLU A 104 2.58 -1.13 -5.87
CA GLU A 104 3.92 -1.05 -6.44
C GLU A 104 4.58 0.27 -6.04
N GLY A 105 5.89 0.23 -5.79
CA GLY A 105 6.66 1.45 -5.60
C GLY A 105 6.67 2.31 -6.87
N ARG A 106 6.89 3.60 -6.71
CA ARG A 106 7.05 4.51 -7.85
C ARG A 106 8.51 4.57 -8.27
N SER A 107 8.77 4.41 -9.58
CA SER A 107 10.13 4.40 -10.14
C SER A 107 10.96 5.64 -9.77
N ARG A 108 10.30 6.79 -9.56
CA ARG A 108 10.92 8.03 -9.08
C ARG A 108 11.66 7.82 -7.76
N PHE A 109 11.04 7.13 -6.80
CA PHE A 109 11.59 6.88 -5.46
C PHE A 109 12.45 5.62 -5.42
N ALA A 110 12.10 4.60 -6.20
CA ALA A 110 12.94 3.41 -6.33
C ALA A 110 14.37 3.76 -6.81
N ARG A 111 14.50 4.75 -7.70
CA ARG A 111 15.81 5.25 -8.16
C ARG A 111 16.60 6.04 -7.11
N LEU A 112 15.97 6.43 -5.99
CA LEU A 112 16.64 6.99 -4.82
C LEU A 112 17.03 5.91 -3.79
N GLY A 113 16.69 4.63 -4.06
CA GLY A 113 16.90 3.52 -3.15
C GLY A 113 15.73 3.22 -2.23
N LEU A 114 14.59 3.94 -2.35
CA LEU A 114 13.42 3.65 -1.53
C LEU A 114 12.64 2.46 -2.13
N ALA A 115 12.64 1.32 -1.43
CA ALA A 115 11.72 0.21 -1.68
C ALA A 115 10.42 0.46 -0.92
N VAL A 116 9.27 0.26 -1.59
CA VAL A 116 7.95 0.42 -0.99
C VAL A 116 7.14 -0.83 -1.28
N HIS A 117 6.72 -1.51 -0.21
CA HIS A 117 5.75 -2.63 -0.22
C HIS A 117 6.13 -3.79 -1.17
N VAL A 118 7.38 -4.26 -1.06
CA VAL A 118 7.94 -5.26 -2.00
C VAL A 118 7.50 -6.68 -1.67
N THR A 119 7.14 -6.97 -0.41
CA THR A 119 6.98 -8.34 0.09
C THR A 119 5.54 -8.83 0.09
N ALA A 120 4.53 -7.98 0.25
CA ALA A 120 3.12 -8.36 0.41
C ALA A 120 2.18 -7.50 -0.46
N GLY A 121 2.60 -7.17 -1.67
CA GLY A 121 1.95 -6.18 -2.55
C GLY A 121 0.55 -6.54 -3.06
N PHE A 122 0.04 -7.76 -2.81
CA PHE A 122 -1.25 -8.19 -3.33
C PHE A 122 -2.41 -7.70 -2.46
N MET A 123 -3.30 -6.93 -3.08
CA MET A 123 -4.53 -6.41 -2.50
C MET A 123 -5.68 -7.36 -2.82
N GLN A 124 -6.21 -7.99 -1.79
CA GLN A 124 -7.27 -8.99 -1.91
C GLN A 124 -8.59 -8.40 -2.42
N PRO A 125 -9.45 -9.21 -3.09
CA PRO A 125 -10.78 -8.78 -3.48
C PRO A 125 -11.64 -8.37 -2.28
N GLY A 126 -12.48 -7.36 -2.47
CA GLY A 126 -13.43 -6.92 -1.46
C GLY A 126 -12.81 -6.28 -0.21
N ILE A 127 -11.56 -5.81 -0.28
CA ILE A 127 -10.94 -5.05 0.81
C ILE A 127 -11.66 -3.72 1.04
N ASP A 128 -11.59 -3.21 2.27
CA ASP A 128 -12.02 -1.87 2.65
C ASP A 128 -11.17 -1.36 3.83
N ASN A 129 -9.95 -0.89 3.55
CA ASN A 129 -9.00 -0.47 4.57
C ASN A 129 -7.94 0.50 4.03
N ARG A 130 -7.09 1.02 4.93
CA ARG A 130 -5.84 1.68 4.59
C ARG A 130 -4.72 0.65 4.47
N GLN A 131 -3.73 0.95 3.61
CA GLN A 131 -2.64 0.01 3.37
C GLN A 131 -1.44 0.35 4.22
N VAL A 132 -0.94 -0.64 4.95
CA VAL A 132 0.34 -0.55 5.66
C VAL A 132 1.45 -0.92 4.67
N LEU A 133 2.43 -0.04 4.55
CA LEU A 133 3.52 -0.12 3.58
C LEU A 133 4.83 -0.44 4.30
N GLU A 134 5.47 -1.56 3.95
CA GLU A 134 6.85 -1.80 4.34
C GLU A 134 7.76 -0.92 3.47
N MET A 135 8.51 -0.01 4.10
CA MET A 135 9.41 0.90 3.41
C MET A 135 10.85 0.69 3.87
N THR A 136 11.75 0.43 2.93
CA THR A 136 13.17 0.18 3.22
C THR A 136 14.06 1.10 2.39
N ASN A 137 15.06 1.67 3.01
CA ASN A 137 16.10 2.42 2.30
C ASN A 137 17.24 1.48 1.90
N LEU A 138 17.25 1.09 0.63
CA LEU A 138 18.30 0.25 0.02
C LEU A 138 19.47 1.08 -0.52
N GLY A 139 19.34 2.40 -0.52
CA GLY A 139 20.35 3.32 -1.02
C GLY A 139 21.37 3.73 0.04
N PRO A 140 22.47 4.37 -0.36
CA PRO A 140 23.55 4.79 0.56
C PRO A 140 23.26 6.11 1.28
N THR A 141 22.19 6.82 0.89
CA THR A 141 21.88 8.16 1.44
C THR A 141 20.64 8.07 2.33
N PRO A 142 20.66 8.61 3.56
CA PRO A 142 19.46 8.72 4.38
C PRO A 142 18.33 9.48 3.65
N LEU A 143 17.11 8.99 3.75
CA LEU A 143 15.94 9.56 3.09
C LEU A 143 14.99 10.18 4.11
N MET A 144 14.50 11.38 3.84
CA MET A 144 13.45 12.00 4.64
C MET A 144 12.12 11.79 3.96
N LEU A 145 11.25 11.02 4.60
CA LEU A 145 9.90 10.74 4.12
C LEU A 145 8.92 11.74 4.75
N ARG A 146 8.06 12.32 3.92
CA ARG A 146 7.04 13.28 4.37
C ARG A 146 5.65 12.77 4.07
N PRO A 147 4.70 12.85 5.02
CA PRO A 147 3.28 12.64 4.74
C PRO A 147 2.80 13.49 3.56
N GLY A 148 1.85 12.98 2.80
CA GLY A 148 1.30 13.65 1.63
C GLY A 148 2.10 13.43 0.33
N VAL A 149 3.25 12.77 0.38
CA VAL A 149 3.98 12.36 -0.84
C VAL A 149 3.32 11.12 -1.44
N ARG A 150 3.09 11.11 -2.76
CA ARG A 150 2.58 9.93 -3.49
C ARG A 150 3.70 8.88 -3.58
N VAL A 151 3.72 7.92 -2.64
CA VAL A 151 4.84 6.97 -2.48
C VAL A 151 4.67 5.68 -3.25
N CYS A 152 3.44 5.25 -3.50
CA CYS A 152 3.14 4.03 -4.22
C CYS A 152 2.03 4.26 -5.26
N GLN A 153 1.86 3.28 -6.12
CA GLN A 153 0.80 3.21 -7.11
C GLN A 153 0.01 1.92 -6.91
N PHE A 154 -1.29 2.02 -7.03
CA PHE A 154 -2.23 0.92 -6.90
C PHE A 154 -2.70 0.50 -8.29
N ILE A 155 -2.28 -0.69 -8.73
CA ILE A 155 -2.68 -1.32 -9.98
C ILE A 155 -3.88 -2.21 -9.69
N ILE A 156 -4.93 -2.13 -10.50
CA ILE A 156 -6.20 -2.82 -10.27
C ILE A 156 -6.48 -3.78 -11.41
N GLU A 157 -6.94 -4.97 -11.06
CA GLU A 157 -7.20 -6.08 -11.98
C GLU A 157 -8.58 -6.68 -11.74
N GLU A 158 -9.22 -7.20 -12.80
CA GLU A 158 -10.46 -7.95 -12.66
C GLU A 158 -10.19 -9.39 -12.24
N CYS A 159 -10.96 -9.88 -11.27
CA CYS A 159 -10.91 -11.26 -10.83
C CYS A 159 -11.73 -12.17 -11.74
N VAL A 160 -11.30 -13.41 -11.90
CA VAL A 160 -12.15 -14.47 -12.44
C VAL A 160 -13.08 -14.97 -11.33
N GLY A 161 -14.27 -14.40 -11.25
CA GLY A 161 -15.20 -14.63 -10.15
C GLY A 161 -15.19 -13.51 -9.11
N SER A 162 -15.65 -13.79 -7.91
CA SER A 162 -15.72 -12.84 -6.81
C SER A 162 -15.38 -13.48 -5.47
N ALA A 163 -14.72 -12.72 -4.59
CA ALA A 163 -14.41 -13.12 -3.23
C ALA A 163 -14.31 -11.88 -2.34
N THR A 164 -14.47 -12.05 -1.04
CA THR A 164 -14.29 -10.95 -0.08
C THR A 164 -13.27 -11.36 0.96
N TYR A 165 -12.25 -10.52 1.14
CA TYR A 165 -11.22 -10.73 2.16
C TYR A 165 -11.80 -10.59 3.56
N SER A 166 -11.57 -11.59 4.40
CA SER A 166 -11.97 -11.63 5.81
C SER A 166 -10.80 -11.95 6.75
N GLY A 167 -9.57 -11.71 6.31
CA GLY A 167 -8.37 -12.00 7.09
C GLY A 167 -8.09 -10.97 8.18
N ARG A 168 -6.99 -11.18 8.91
CA ARG A 168 -6.57 -10.40 10.09
C ARG A 168 -6.53 -8.88 9.86
N PHE A 169 -6.20 -8.43 8.66
CA PHE A 169 -6.03 -7.02 8.34
C PHE A 169 -7.23 -6.40 7.60
N ALA A 170 -8.40 -7.04 7.66
CA ALA A 170 -9.60 -6.54 6.97
C ALA A 170 -10.06 -5.16 7.49
N SER A 171 -9.70 -4.79 8.73
CA SER A 171 -10.15 -3.57 9.41
C SER A 171 -9.01 -2.61 9.81
N GLN A 172 -7.83 -2.72 9.21
CA GLN A 172 -6.72 -1.81 9.52
C GLN A 172 -6.91 -0.41 8.94
#